data_1e00e531ec50f1e065ac3d07854767f3
#
_entry.id   1e00e531ec50f1e065ac3d07854767f3
#
_cell.length_a   1.000
_cell.length_b   1.000
_cell.length_c   1.000
_cell.angle_alpha   90.00
_cell.angle_beta   90.00
_cell.angle_gamma   90.00
#
_symmetry.space_group_name_H-M   'P 1'
#
loop_
_entity.id
_entity.type
_entity.pdbx_description
1 polymer ?
#
loop_
_entity_poly.entity_id
_entity_poly.type
_entity_poly.pdbx_seq_one_letter_code
_entity_poly.pdbx_strand_id
1 'polypeptide(L)'
;LIYRLTHTNKVYFLSRPRRFGKSLLVSTLEAYFLGKKELFKGLAMESLEKEWNTYPVLHVDFSGSKYNSVDNLKAAINKQLLLWERVYGREEGDTTFSLRFESVIHRAYEQTGQQVVVLIDEYDSPMLDSNNDYETQKEIRNIMRDFFSPLKKSDPYLRFVFLTGISKFSQMSIFSELNNLQNISMRDDYSAICGITEQELRAQLQIDIEQMAQANNESYEEACVHLKQQYDGYHFSENCEDIYNPFSLFNAFAQKKYANFWFSTGTPTFLIDILQECDFDIRELDGTTATAEQFDAPSDRITDPLPVLYQSGYLTIKGYDPDFQIYTLTYPNKEVRKGFIESLMPAYVHLPARENTFYVVSFIKDLRVGKLDECLERLKSFFASIPNKLDNKK
;
A
#
# COMPACT_ATOMS: atom_id res chain seq x y z
N LEU A 1 -4.43 18.71 3.83
CA LEU A 1 -5.08 17.41 4.06
C LEU A 1 -5.00 16.98 5.53
N ILE A 2 -3.82 16.98 6.19
CA ILE A 2 -3.66 16.58 7.60
C ILE A 2 -4.55 17.40 8.54
N TYR A 3 -4.59 18.73 8.41
CA TYR A 3 -5.47 19.60 9.22
C TYR A 3 -6.94 19.15 9.10
N ARG A 4 -7.43 18.93 7.87
CA ARG A 4 -8.78 18.44 7.62
C ARG A 4 -9.01 17.06 8.26
N LEU A 5 -8.08 16.14 8.11
CA LEU A 5 -8.17 14.78 8.66
C LEU A 5 -8.34 14.81 10.19
N THR A 6 -7.56 15.65 10.89
CA THR A 6 -7.56 15.73 12.35
C THR A 6 -8.73 16.52 12.95
N HIS A 7 -9.50 17.27 12.12
CA HIS A 7 -10.60 18.14 12.56
C HIS A 7 -11.99 17.73 12.07
N THR A 8 -12.09 16.73 11.16
CA THR A 8 -13.39 16.37 10.56
C THR A 8 -14.03 15.16 11.24
N ASN A 9 -13.28 14.12 11.50
CA ASN A 9 -13.78 12.90 12.12
C ASN A 9 -12.73 12.31 13.08
N LYS A 10 -13.07 11.21 13.73
CA LYS A 10 -12.29 10.63 14.81
C LYS A 10 -11.55 9.35 14.39
N VAL A 11 -12.17 8.49 13.59
CA VAL A 11 -11.66 7.15 13.27
C VAL A 11 -11.54 6.97 11.77
N TYR A 12 -10.32 6.74 11.31
CA TYR A 12 -10.02 6.63 9.87
C TYR A 12 -9.25 5.37 9.53
N PHE A 13 -9.54 4.87 8.35
CA PHE A 13 -8.78 3.81 7.67
C PHE A 13 -8.28 4.30 6.32
N LEU A 14 -7.00 4.05 6.04
CA LEU A 14 -6.37 4.33 4.75
C LEU A 14 -5.58 3.12 4.25
N SER A 15 -5.95 2.57 3.10
CA SER A 15 -5.08 1.68 2.34
C SER A 15 -4.39 2.44 1.21
N ARG A 16 -3.09 2.15 1.00
CA ARG A 16 -2.28 2.60 -0.13
C ARG A 16 -1.27 1.52 -0.46
N PRO A 17 -0.85 1.40 -1.71
CA PRO A 17 0.23 0.49 -2.09
C PRO A 17 1.49 0.69 -1.27
N ARG A 18 2.38 -0.29 -1.31
CA ARG A 18 3.70 -0.15 -0.68
C ARG A 18 4.46 1.05 -1.22
N ARG A 19 5.27 1.70 -0.37
CA ARG A 19 6.16 2.81 -0.75
C ARG A 19 5.45 4.12 -1.14
N PHE A 20 4.18 4.28 -0.74
CA PHE A 20 3.44 5.54 -0.93
C PHE A 20 3.59 6.55 0.22
N GLY A 21 4.35 6.25 1.27
CA GLY A 21 4.55 7.17 2.38
C GLY A 21 3.53 7.06 3.51
N LYS A 22 2.84 5.90 3.66
CA LYS A 22 1.91 5.66 4.78
C LYS A 22 2.55 5.88 6.14
N SER A 23 3.70 5.26 6.38
CA SER A 23 4.43 5.41 7.66
C SER A 23 4.92 6.85 7.89
N LEU A 24 5.24 7.59 6.81
CA LEU A 24 5.54 9.02 6.92
C LEU A 24 4.30 9.81 7.35
N LEU A 25 3.13 9.49 6.81
CA LEU A 25 1.86 10.09 7.24
C LEU A 25 1.59 9.78 8.72
N VAL A 26 1.76 8.53 9.15
CA VAL A 26 1.58 8.12 10.55
C VAL A 26 2.54 8.88 11.47
N SER A 27 3.83 8.97 11.14
CA SER A 27 4.81 9.72 11.93
C SER A 27 4.54 11.24 11.91
N THR A 28 3.96 11.77 10.84
CA THR A 28 3.53 13.18 10.77
C THR A 28 2.33 13.43 11.67
N LEU A 29 1.34 12.53 11.71
CA LEU A 29 0.20 12.60 12.63
C LEU A 29 0.68 12.49 14.09
N GLU A 30 1.62 11.58 14.37
CA GLU A 30 2.24 11.47 15.70
C GLU A 30 2.92 12.76 16.12
N ALA A 31 3.74 13.34 15.25
CA ALA A 31 4.41 14.62 15.52
C ALA A 31 3.40 15.76 15.76
N TYR A 32 2.31 15.81 15.00
CA TYR A 32 1.24 16.79 15.18
C TYR A 32 0.57 16.63 16.55
N PHE A 33 0.14 15.43 16.93
CA PHE A 33 -0.54 15.21 18.21
C PHE A 33 0.39 15.28 19.43
N LEU A 34 1.71 15.16 19.21
CA LEU A 34 2.73 15.45 20.25
C LEU A 34 3.06 16.96 20.35
N GLY A 35 2.38 17.82 19.59
CA GLY A 35 2.57 19.27 19.62
C GLY A 35 3.93 19.76 19.09
N LYS A 36 4.61 18.96 18.23
CA LYS A 36 5.94 19.29 17.66
C LYS A 36 5.83 20.35 16.55
N LYS A 37 5.39 21.54 16.89
CA LYS A 37 5.13 22.65 15.96
C LYS A 37 6.32 22.97 15.05
N GLU A 38 7.53 22.85 15.56
CA GLU A 38 8.77 23.15 14.83
C GLU A 38 8.95 22.31 13.54
N LEU A 39 8.39 21.11 13.50
CA LEU A 39 8.43 20.24 12.31
C LEU A 39 7.48 20.70 11.20
N PHE A 40 6.55 21.58 11.50
CA PHE A 40 5.54 22.08 10.56
C PHE A 40 5.85 23.51 10.08
N LYS A 41 7.01 24.05 10.45
CA LYS A 41 7.43 25.39 10.05
C LYS A 41 7.52 25.50 8.52
N GLY A 42 6.87 26.54 7.97
CA GLY A 42 6.80 26.77 6.53
C GLY A 42 5.76 25.91 5.79
N LEU A 43 5.09 24.99 6.47
CA LEU A 43 3.99 24.22 5.90
C LEU A 43 2.64 24.89 6.17
N ALA A 44 1.64 24.60 5.31
CA ALA A 44 0.28 25.11 5.46
C ALA A 44 -0.31 24.86 6.87
N MET A 45 0.08 23.77 7.51
CA MET A 45 -0.35 23.40 8.86
C MET A 45 0.03 24.46 9.91
N GLU A 46 1.17 25.11 9.79
CA GLU A 46 1.62 26.18 10.71
C GLU A 46 0.64 27.36 10.77
N SER A 47 0.02 27.68 9.64
CA SER A 47 -0.94 28.79 9.55
C SER A 47 -2.37 28.38 9.92
N LEU A 48 -2.74 27.10 9.66
CA LEU A 48 -4.07 26.57 9.89
C LEU A 48 -4.30 26.22 11.36
N GLU A 49 -3.30 25.59 12.01
CA GLU A 49 -3.38 25.19 13.42
C GLU A 49 -3.00 26.35 14.34
N LYS A 50 -3.89 26.65 15.28
CA LYS A 50 -3.69 27.72 16.27
C LYS A 50 -3.34 27.19 17.65
N GLU A 51 -3.88 26.00 17.99
CA GLU A 51 -3.75 25.38 19.29
C GLU A 51 -2.95 24.07 19.17
N TRP A 52 -1.65 24.16 19.30
CA TRP A 52 -0.75 23.01 19.25
C TRP A 52 -0.84 22.19 20.56
N ASN A 53 -2.01 21.60 20.80
CA ASN A 53 -2.24 20.78 21.97
C ASN A 53 -1.44 19.47 21.90
N THR A 54 -0.99 19.04 23.09
CA THR A 54 -0.27 17.77 23.24
C THR A 54 -1.20 16.69 23.76
N TYR A 55 -1.23 15.55 23.08
CA TYR A 55 -2.04 14.38 23.44
C TYR A 55 -1.16 13.16 23.72
N PRO A 56 -1.59 12.23 24.60
CA PRO A 56 -0.94 10.92 24.69
C PRO A 56 -1.15 10.14 23.39
N VAL A 57 -0.05 9.69 22.77
CA VAL A 57 -0.08 8.94 21.51
C VAL A 57 0.34 7.50 21.76
N LEU A 58 -0.53 6.56 21.42
CA LEU A 58 -0.27 5.13 21.41
C LEU A 58 -0.07 4.70 19.94
N HIS A 59 1.19 4.56 19.55
CA HIS A 59 1.57 4.15 18.21
C HIS A 59 2.01 2.69 18.20
N VAL A 60 1.41 1.87 17.34
CA VAL A 60 1.81 0.49 17.06
C VAL A 60 2.12 0.31 15.58
N ASP A 61 3.28 -0.24 15.30
CA ASP A 61 3.77 -0.54 13.96
C ASP A 61 4.02 -2.05 13.83
N PHE A 62 3.32 -2.68 12.90
CA PHE A 62 3.46 -4.11 12.62
C PHE A 62 4.48 -4.41 11.50
N SER A 63 5.18 -3.42 10.94
CA SER A 63 6.15 -3.63 9.85
C SER A 63 7.44 -4.32 10.28
N GLY A 64 7.78 -4.25 11.56
CA GLY A 64 9.11 -4.59 12.07
C GLY A 64 9.38 -6.07 12.37
N SER A 65 8.40 -6.97 12.20
CA SER A 65 8.50 -8.39 12.56
C SER A 65 7.95 -9.28 11.46
N LYS A 66 8.36 -10.55 11.46
CA LYS A 66 7.72 -11.58 10.61
C LYS A 66 6.71 -12.38 11.46
N TYR A 67 5.47 -12.44 10.99
CA TYR A 67 4.36 -13.06 11.71
C TYR A 67 4.00 -14.44 11.15
N ASN A 68 5.02 -15.26 10.95
CA ASN A 68 4.86 -16.64 10.46
C ASN A 68 4.37 -17.62 11.55
N SER A 69 4.09 -17.14 12.76
CA SER A 69 3.50 -17.92 13.85
C SER A 69 2.69 -17.03 14.80
N VAL A 70 1.73 -17.62 15.47
CA VAL A 70 0.89 -16.99 16.50
C VAL A 70 1.74 -16.44 17.64
N ASP A 71 2.79 -17.15 18.04
CA ASP A 71 3.65 -16.74 19.15
C ASP A 71 4.45 -15.48 18.81
N ASN A 72 4.86 -15.30 17.57
CA ASN A 72 5.54 -14.08 17.13
C ASN A 72 4.62 -12.87 17.25
N LEU A 73 3.36 -13.00 16.86
CA LEU A 73 2.37 -11.93 17.02
C LEU A 73 2.13 -11.61 18.50
N LYS A 74 1.90 -12.64 19.34
CA LYS A 74 1.71 -12.47 20.79
C LYS A 74 2.91 -11.77 21.44
N ALA A 75 4.12 -12.14 21.03
CA ALA A 75 5.35 -11.51 21.54
C ALA A 75 5.44 -10.03 21.12
N ALA A 76 5.10 -9.69 19.88
CA ALA A 76 5.10 -8.32 19.39
C ALA A 76 4.06 -7.45 20.14
N ILE A 77 2.82 -7.91 20.26
CA ILE A 77 1.76 -7.21 21.00
C ILE A 77 2.17 -7.04 22.47
N ASN A 78 2.68 -8.11 23.10
CA ASN A 78 3.13 -8.03 24.48
C ASN A 78 4.25 -7.01 24.68
N LYS A 79 5.23 -6.99 23.78
CA LYS A 79 6.31 -6.00 23.82
C LYS A 79 5.77 -4.58 23.74
N GLN A 80 4.83 -4.34 22.84
CA GLN A 80 4.21 -3.02 22.66
C GLN A 80 3.43 -2.59 23.89
N LEU A 81 2.61 -3.48 24.47
CA LEU A 81 1.88 -3.21 25.70
C LEU A 81 2.82 -2.91 26.88
N LEU A 82 3.91 -3.67 27.04
CA LEU A 82 4.90 -3.41 28.06
C LEU A 82 5.56 -2.02 27.93
N LEU A 83 5.77 -1.52 26.71
CA LEU A 83 6.29 -0.16 26.51
C LEU A 83 5.31 0.90 27.01
N TRP A 84 4.03 0.76 26.70
CA TRP A 84 3.00 1.69 27.18
C TRP A 84 2.75 1.57 28.69
N GLU A 85 2.73 0.34 29.23
CA GLU A 85 2.57 0.07 30.65
C GLU A 85 3.71 0.63 31.50
N ARG A 86 4.93 0.75 30.97
CA ARG A 86 6.05 1.45 31.65
C ARG A 86 5.76 2.93 31.83
N VAL A 87 4.99 3.54 30.94
CA VAL A 87 4.65 4.98 31.00
C VAL A 87 3.41 5.18 31.86
N TYR A 88 2.35 4.40 31.60
CA TYR A 88 1.02 4.62 32.20
C TYR A 88 0.67 3.67 33.36
N GLY A 89 1.47 2.64 33.57
CA GLY A 89 1.25 1.64 34.62
C GLY A 89 0.40 0.45 34.16
N ARG A 90 0.29 -0.56 35.01
CA ARG A 90 -0.48 -1.80 34.79
C ARG A 90 -1.22 -2.22 36.09
N GLU A 91 -2.40 -2.85 35.97
CA GLU A 91 -3.14 -3.47 37.05
C GLU A 91 -2.91 -4.99 37.07
N GLU A 92 -3.04 -5.58 38.29
CA GLU A 92 -2.91 -7.04 38.45
C GLU A 92 -4.02 -7.80 37.69
N GLY A 93 -5.21 -7.20 37.53
CA GLY A 93 -6.34 -7.75 36.79
C GLY A 93 -6.21 -7.74 35.26
N ASP A 94 -5.21 -7.06 34.72
CA ASP A 94 -4.99 -6.94 33.27
C ASP A 94 -4.32 -8.20 32.71
N THR A 95 -5.09 -9.25 32.47
CA THR A 95 -4.57 -10.57 32.07
C THR A 95 -4.56 -10.83 30.59
N THR A 96 -5.44 -10.17 29.80
CA THR A 96 -5.54 -10.32 28.35
C THR A 96 -4.99 -9.11 27.62
N PHE A 97 -4.69 -9.25 26.33
CA PHE A 97 -4.21 -8.12 25.53
C PHE A 97 -5.25 -7.00 25.42
N SER A 98 -6.54 -7.34 25.32
CA SER A 98 -7.63 -6.37 25.29
C SER A 98 -7.74 -5.60 26.61
N LEU A 99 -7.76 -6.27 27.77
CA LEU A 99 -7.83 -5.60 29.06
C LEU A 99 -6.63 -4.67 29.28
N ARG A 100 -5.44 -5.14 28.96
CA ARG A 100 -4.20 -4.34 29.08
C ARG A 100 -4.26 -3.08 28.21
N PHE A 101 -4.74 -3.21 26.96
CA PHE A 101 -4.86 -2.07 26.05
C PHE A 101 -5.94 -1.09 26.51
N GLU A 102 -7.10 -1.59 26.97
CA GLU A 102 -8.16 -0.76 27.57
C GLU A 102 -7.62 0.05 28.77
N SER A 103 -6.94 -0.62 29.71
CA SER A 103 -6.36 0.03 30.89
C SER A 103 -5.30 1.07 30.53
N VAL A 104 -4.47 0.81 29.52
CA VAL A 104 -3.48 1.81 29.05
C VAL A 104 -4.18 3.06 28.52
N ILE A 105 -5.24 2.91 27.72
CA ILE A 105 -6.02 4.05 27.19
C ILE A 105 -6.63 4.86 28.36
N HIS A 106 -7.32 4.22 29.30
CA HIS A 106 -7.95 4.89 30.44
C HIS A 106 -6.94 5.63 31.30
N ARG A 107 -5.82 5.00 31.64
CA ARG A 107 -4.77 5.61 32.45
C ARG A 107 -4.04 6.74 31.77
N ALA A 108 -3.80 6.62 30.47
CA ALA A 108 -3.22 7.70 29.69
C ALA A 108 -4.14 8.93 29.74
N TYR A 109 -5.46 8.74 29.62
CA TYR A 109 -6.45 9.80 29.77
C TYR A 109 -6.46 10.38 31.21
N GLU A 110 -6.54 9.54 32.25
CA GLU A 110 -6.60 9.98 33.65
C GLU A 110 -5.35 10.76 34.09
N GLN A 111 -4.16 10.30 33.66
CA GLN A 111 -2.89 10.94 34.02
C GLN A 111 -2.64 12.25 33.32
N THR A 112 -3.11 12.39 32.06
CA THR A 112 -2.85 13.58 31.25
C THR A 112 -4.01 14.57 31.20
N GLY A 113 -5.23 14.13 31.54
CA GLY A 113 -6.46 14.90 31.35
C GLY A 113 -6.80 15.12 29.86
N GLN A 114 -6.07 14.48 28.94
CA GLN A 114 -6.22 14.61 27.50
C GLN A 114 -6.68 13.30 26.87
N GLN A 115 -7.58 13.39 25.88
CA GLN A 115 -7.98 12.22 25.10
C GLN A 115 -6.80 11.59 24.36
N VAL A 116 -6.84 10.27 24.20
CA VAL A 116 -5.75 9.47 23.65
C VAL A 116 -5.83 9.39 22.12
N VAL A 117 -4.69 9.45 21.48
CA VAL A 117 -4.51 9.20 20.05
C VAL A 117 -3.98 7.79 19.85
N VAL A 118 -4.59 7.02 18.94
CA VAL A 118 -4.14 5.67 18.58
C VAL A 118 -3.77 5.65 17.11
N LEU A 119 -2.52 5.32 16.81
CA LEU A 119 -2.00 5.21 15.45
C LEU A 119 -1.55 3.76 15.20
N ILE A 120 -2.06 3.15 14.12
CA ILE A 120 -1.80 1.75 13.77
C ILE A 120 -1.26 1.71 12.35
N ASP A 121 0.04 1.38 12.22
CA ASP A 121 0.69 1.23 10.91
C ASP A 121 0.83 -0.25 10.53
N GLU A 122 0.61 -0.53 9.25
CA GLU A 122 0.70 -1.86 8.64
C GLU A 122 -0.10 -2.95 9.39
N TYR A 123 -1.36 -2.64 9.74
CA TYR A 123 -2.23 -3.54 10.51
C TYR A 123 -2.39 -4.93 9.88
N ASP A 124 -2.26 -5.02 8.57
CA ASP A 124 -2.47 -6.23 7.76
C ASP A 124 -1.20 -7.09 7.62
N SER A 125 -0.02 -6.60 8.01
CA SER A 125 1.23 -7.37 7.95
C SER A 125 1.16 -8.75 8.65
N PRO A 126 0.56 -8.91 9.85
CA PRO A 126 0.42 -10.22 10.46
C PRO A 126 -0.42 -11.21 9.65
N MET A 127 -1.42 -10.71 8.92
CA MET A 127 -2.29 -11.51 8.09
C MET A 127 -1.62 -11.89 6.77
N LEU A 128 -0.86 -10.98 6.17
CA LEU A 128 -0.15 -11.21 4.92
C LEU A 128 1.02 -12.19 5.10
N ASP A 129 1.75 -12.10 6.20
CA ASP A 129 2.88 -13.00 6.51
C ASP A 129 2.44 -14.44 6.80
N SER A 130 1.20 -14.65 7.28
CA SER A 130 0.64 -15.98 7.62
C SER A 130 -0.23 -16.60 6.53
N ASN A 131 -0.26 -16.00 5.34
CA ASN A 131 -1.23 -16.34 4.30
C ASN A 131 -1.17 -17.80 3.78
N ASN A 132 -0.03 -18.47 3.90
CA ASN A 132 0.14 -19.86 3.45
C ASN A 132 -0.40 -20.92 4.45
N ASP A 133 -0.90 -20.50 5.61
CA ASP A 133 -1.46 -21.37 6.65
C ASP A 133 -2.77 -20.80 7.20
N TYR A 134 -3.87 -21.35 6.71
CA TYR A 134 -5.23 -20.88 7.06
C TYR A 134 -5.53 -20.94 8.56
N GLU A 135 -5.10 -21.98 9.27
CA GLU A 135 -5.37 -22.08 10.71
C GLU A 135 -4.56 -21.05 11.50
N THR A 136 -3.29 -20.89 11.20
CA THR A 136 -2.45 -19.84 11.76
C THR A 136 -3.03 -18.44 11.47
N GLN A 137 -3.46 -18.19 10.25
CA GLN A 137 -4.08 -16.92 9.85
C GLN A 137 -5.36 -16.64 10.62
N LYS A 138 -6.22 -17.65 10.83
CA LYS A 138 -7.45 -17.53 11.59
C LYS A 138 -7.18 -17.18 13.07
N GLU A 139 -6.18 -17.80 13.67
CA GLU A 139 -5.79 -17.50 15.06
C GLU A 139 -5.21 -16.08 15.17
N ILE A 140 -4.33 -15.68 14.25
CA ILE A 140 -3.77 -14.32 14.18
C ILE A 140 -4.90 -13.30 14.08
N ARG A 141 -5.89 -13.53 13.21
CA ARG A 141 -7.08 -12.66 13.06
C ARG A 141 -7.85 -12.51 14.36
N ASN A 142 -8.07 -13.60 15.08
CA ASN A 142 -8.79 -13.57 16.36
C ASN A 142 -8.02 -12.78 17.42
N ILE A 143 -6.69 -12.92 17.47
CA ILE A 143 -5.84 -12.17 18.39
C ILE A 143 -5.87 -10.68 18.06
N MET A 144 -5.77 -10.32 16.79
CA MET A 144 -5.84 -8.92 16.35
C MET A 144 -7.20 -8.29 16.67
N ARG A 145 -8.29 -9.03 16.43
CA ARG A 145 -9.64 -8.58 16.78
C ARG A 145 -9.80 -8.37 18.29
N ASP A 146 -9.34 -9.31 19.10
CA ASP A 146 -9.35 -9.17 20.57
C ASP A 146 -8.53 -7.95 21.01
N PHE A 147 -7.32 -7.81 20.48
CA PHE A 147 -6.43 -6.70 20.84
C PHE A 147 -7.03 -5.32 20.52
N PHE A 148 -7.73 -5.16 19.39
CA PHE A 148 -8.32 -3.88 19.02
C PHE A 148 -9.77 -3.67 19.49
N SER A 149 -10.43 -4.69 20.07
CA SER A 149 -11.80 -4.60 20.55
C SER A 149 -12.06 -3.45 21.55
N PRO A 150 -11.09 -3.04 22.42
CA PRO A 150 -11.28 -1.94 23.35
C PRO A 150 -11.50 -0.58 22.71
N LEU A 151 -11.07 -0.37 21.45
CA LEU A 151 -11.21 0.92 20.77
C LEU A 151 -12.67 1.40 20.71
N LYS A 152 -13.63 0.47 20.60
CA LYS A 152 -15.06 0.82 20.62
C LYS A 152 -15.51 1.30 21.99
N LYS A 153 -15.19 0.55 23.03
CA LYS A 153 -15.57 0.87 24.42
C LYS A 153 -14.89 2.16 24.90
N SER A 154 -13.65 2.37 24.49
CA SER A 154 -12.84 3.53 24.88
C SER A 154 -13.16 4.79 24.06
N ASP A 155 -14.18 4.79 23.19
CA ASP A 155 -14.51 5.95 22.35
C ASP A 155 -14.58 7.30 23.10
N PRO A 156 -15.14 7.41 24.33
CA PRO A 156 -15.13 8.67 25.07
C PRO A 156 -13.73 9.19 25.43
N TYR A 157 -12.75 8.31 25.54
CA TYR A 157 -11.36 8.60 25.90
C TYR A 157 -10.46 8.84 24.70
N LEU A 158 -10.95 8.58 23.48
CA LEU A 158 -10.16 8.70 22.25
C LEU A 158 -10.36 10.07 21.60
N ARG A 159 -9.26 10.70 21.18
CA ARG A 159 -9.23 11.92 20.37
C ARG A 159 -9.21 11.59 18.89
N PHE A 160 -8.42 10.59 18.50
CA PHE A 160 -8.20 10.23 17.11
C PHE A 160 -7.68 8.80 17.00
N VAL A 161 -8.15 8.07 16.00
CA VAL A 161 -7.68 6.72 15.67
C VAL A 161 -7.41 6.67 14.17
N PHE A 162 -6.21 6.27 13.80
CA PHE A 162 -5.81 6.14 12.40
C PHE A 162 -5.19 4.77 12.14
N LEU A 163 -5.75 4.07 11.17
CA LEU A 163 -5.30 2.75 10.76
C LEU A 163 -4.81 2.80 9.32
N THR A 164 -3.66 2.20 9.06
CA THR A 164 -3.16 2.08 7.69
C THR A 164 -2.58 0.71 7.40
N GLY A 165 -2.69 0.30 6.13
CA GLY A 165 -2.18 -0.94 5.59
C GLY A 165 -2.06 -0.89 4.07
N ILE A 166 -1.67 -2.01 3.48
CA ILE A 166 -1.63 -2.19 2.02
C ILE A 166 -3.00 -2.63 1.54
N SER A 167 -3.56 -3.65 2.20
CA SER A 167 -4.80 -4.31 1.80
C SER A 167 -5.94 -4.01 2.76
N LYS A 168 -7.16 -4.31 2.33
CA LYS A 168 -8.36 -4.37 3.18
C LYS A 168 -8.62 -5.79 3.68
N PHE A 169 -7.64 -6.66 3.51
CA PHE A 169 -7.72 -8.06 3.94
C PHE A 169 -8.04 -8.13 5.43
N SER A 170 -9.10 -8.88 5.75
CA SER A 170 -9.60 -9.03 7.12
C SER A 170 -9.98 -7.73 7.87
N GLN A 171 -10.02 -6.57 7.19
CA GLN A 171 -10.40 -5.31 7.84
C GLN A 171 -11.75 -5.42 8.54
N MET A 172 -12.77 -5.95 7.86
CA MET A 172 -14.11 -6.09 8.45
C MET A 172 -14.14 -7.04 9.64
N SER A 173 -13.38 -8.12 9.61
CA SER A 173 -13.37 -9.09 10.71
C SER A 173 -12.60 -8.62 11.95
N ILE A 174 -11.57 -7.78 11.76
CA ILE A 174 -10.76 -7.21 12.85
C ILE A 174 -11.46 -5.98 13.46
N PHE A 175 -12.01 -5.11 12.61
CA PHE A 175 -12.57 -3.82 13.02
C PHE A 175 -14.10 -3.73 12.86
N SER A 176 -14.80 -4.87 12.77
CA SER A 176 -16.27 -4.93 12.61
C SER A 176 -17.05 -4.19 13.69
N GLU A 177 -16.43 -4.01 14.85
CA GLU A 177 -17.06 -3.31 15.98
C GLU A 177 -16.92 -1.79 15.89
N LEU A 178 -16.03 -1.24 15.05
CA LEU A 178 -15.82 0.20 14.87
C LEU A 178 -16.84 0.76 13.85
N ASN A 179 -18.07 0.98 14.30
CA ASN A 179 -19.18 1.45 13.44
C ASN A 179 -18.96 2.84 12.83
N ASN A 180 -18.04 3.64 13.39
CA ASN A 180 -17.70 4.99 12.96
C ASN A 180 -16.42 5.06 12.12
N LEU A 181 -15.87 3.93 11.70
CA LEU A 181 -14.66 3.85 10.87
C LEU A 181 -14.92 4.45 9.48
N GLN A 182 -14.23 5.56 9.19
CA GLN A 182 -14.27 6.21 7.88
C GLN A 182 -13.15 5.66 6.99
N ASN A 183 -13.53 4.88 6.00
CA ASN A 183 -12.60 4.46 4.95
C ASN A 183 -12.39 5.61 3.97
N ILE A 184 -11.17 6.14 3.92
CA ILE A 184 -10.80 7.26 3.05
C ILE A 184 -9.99 6.84 1.82
N SER A 185 -9.84 5.54 1.58
CA SER A 185 -8.95 5.03 0.52
C SER A 185 -9.41 5.40 -0.89
N MET A 186 -10.73 5.47 -1.13
CA MET A 186 -11.32 5.85 -2.43
C MET A 186 -12.11 7.16 -2.37
N ARG A 187 -11.81 8.03 -1.42
CA ARG A 187 -12.45 9.34 -1.34
C ARG A 187 -11.67 10.40 -2.10
N ASP A 188 -12.36 11.14 -2.97
CA ASP A 188 -11.77 12.23 -3.78
C ASP A 188 -11.01 13.25 -2.93
N ASP A 189 -11.59 13.61 -1.78
CA ASP A 189 -11.02 14.62 -0.87
C ASP A 189 -9.75 14.18 -0.13
N TYR A 190 -9.37 12.89 -0.21
CA TYR A 190 -8.15 12.32 0.36
C TYR A 190 -7.30 11.54 -0.66
N SER A 191 -7.62 11.62 -1.95
CA SER A 191 -6.90 10.89 -2.99
C SER A 191 -5.38 11.16 -3.00
N ALA A 192 -5.00 12.42 -2.76
CA ALA A 192 -3.60 12.88 -2.75
C ALA A 192 -2.94 12.85 -1.35
N ILE A 193 -3.52 12.15 -0.34
CA ILE A 193 -2.98 12.17 1.04
C ILE A 193 -1.61 11.49 1.17
N CYS A 194 -1.32 10.54 0.31
CA CYS A 194 -0.01 9.90 0.16
C CYS A 194 0.34 9.90 -1.33
N GLY A 195 1.60 10.09 -1.65
CA GLY A 195 2.06 10.26 -3.03
C GLY A 195 2.42 11.72 -3.31
N ILE A 196 2.68 12.03 -4.56
CA ILE A 196 3.06 13.36 -5.03
C ILE A 196 2.21 13.71 -6.25
N THR A 197 1.56 14.88 -6.25
CA THR A 197 0.79 15.38 -7.39
C THR A 197 1.72 16.01 -8.43
N GLU A 198 1.25 16.15 -9.67
CA GLU A 198 1.99 16.86 -10.74
C GLU A 198 2.30 18.31 -10.31
N GLN A 199 1.35 18.97 -9.62
CA GLN A 199 1.55 20.33 -9.13
C GLN A 199 2.67 20.38 -8.07
N GLU A 200 2.68 19.47 -7.11
CA GLU A 200 3.71 19.39 -6.08
C GLU A 200 5.08 19.05 -6.68
N LEU A 201 5.13 18.11 -7.64
CA LEU A 201 6.35 17.78 -8.37
C LEU A 201 6.98 19.01 -9.01
N ARG A 202 6.22 19.78 -9.80
CA ARG A 202 6.72 20.95 -10.50
C ARG A 202 7.06 22.12 -9.55
N ALA A 203 6.29 22.29 -8.47
CA ALA A 203 6.48 23.41 -7.54
C ALA A 203 7.61 23.16 -6.52
N GLN A 204 7.80 21.92 -6.08
CA GLN A 204 8.72 21.61 -4.97
C GLN A 204 10.01 20.93 -5.43
N LEU A 205 10.00 20.25 -6.59
CA LEU A 205 11.10 19.40 -7.06
C LEU A 205 11.67 19.88 -8.40
N GLN A 206 11.50 21.18 -8.72
CA GLN A 206 12.00 21.76 -9.96
C GLN A 206 13.50 21.52 -10.17
N ILE A 207 14.30 21.74 -9.12
CA ILE A 207 15.75 21.57 -9.19
C ILE A 207 16.13 20.11 -9.48
N ASP A 208 15.41 19.15 -8.90
CA ASP A 208 15.65 17.73 -9.11
C ASP A 208 15.30 17.33 -10.55
N ILE A 209 14.20 17.87 -11.11
CA ILE A 209 13.83 17.68 -12.51
C ILE A 209 14.89 18.25 -13.45
N GLU A 210 15.39 19.48 -13.20
CA GLU A 210 16.45 20.11 -13.99
C GLU A 210 17.74 19.27 -13.98
N GLN A 211 18.15 18.75 -12.82
CA GLN A 211 19.30 17.86 -12.70
C GLN A 211 19.10 16.53 -13.44
N MET A 212 17.89 15.98 -13.38
CA MET A 212 17.50 14.76 -14.09
C MET A 212 17.57 14.97 -15.60
N ALA A 213 17.02 16.07 -16.10
CA ALA A 213 17.04 16.47 -17.50
C ALA A 213 18.48 16.60 -18.02
N GLN A 214 19.32 17.31 -17.28
CA GLN A 214 20.75 17.48 -17.63
C GLN A 214 21.47 16.15 -17.72
N ALA A 215 21.25 15.24 -16.74
CA ALA A 215 21.93 13.95 -16.69
C ALA A 215 21.55 13.01 -17.85
N ASN A 216 20.35 13.18 -18.40
CA ASN A 216 19.82 12.35 -19.49
C ASN A 216 19.86 13.04 -20.86
N ASN A 217 20.44 14.24 -20.96
CA ASN A 217 20.49 15.08 -22.18
C ASN A 217 19.09 15.40 -22.74
N GLU A 218 18.16 15.75 -21.87
CA GLU A 218 16.78 16.07 -22.17
C GLU A 218 16.47 17.53 -21.79
N SER A 219 15.42 18.10 -22.33
CA SER A 219 14.82 19.32 -21.83
C SER A 219 14.02 19.06 -20.55
N TYR A 220 13.73 20.12 -19.80
CA TYR A 220 12.88 20.04 -18.60
C TYR A 220 11.52 19.37 -18.89
N GLU A 221 10.86 19.76 -19.98
CA GLU A 221 9.54 19.20 -20.34
C GLU A 221 9.64 17.73 -20.78
N GLU A 222 10.69 17.34 -21.48
CA GLU A 222 10.92 15.93 -21.83
C GLU A 222 11.14 15.09 -20.57
N ALA A 223 11.91 15.60 -19.61
CA ALA A 223 12.08 14.93 -18.33
C ALA A 223 10.76 14.80 -17.54
N CYS A 224 9.92 15.84 -17.53
CA CYS A 224 8.59 15.76 -16.94
C CYS A 224 7.73 14.68 -17.61
N VAL A 225 7.72 14.61 -18.95
CA VAL A 225 6.98 13.60 -19.69
C VAL A 225 7.49 12.17 -19.38
N HIS A 226 8.80 11.99 -19.31
CA HIS A 226 9.41 10.70 -18.97
C HIS A 226 9.10 10.28 -17.53
N LEU A 227 9.22 11.19 -16.55
CA LEU A 227 8.84 10.94 -15.15
C LEU A 227 7.37 10.55 -15.04
N LYS A 228 6.49 11.28 -15.75
CA LYS A 228 5.06 10.99 -15.79
C LYS A 228 4.77 9.58 -16.32
N GLN A 229 5.32 9.24 -17.46
CA GLN A 229 5.11 7.91 -18.07
C GLN A 229 5.65 6.76 -17.22
N GLN A 230 6.70 7.03 -16.46
CA GLN A 230 7.40 5.99 -15.69
C GLN A 230 6.84 5.79 -14.29
N TYR A 231 6.42 6.86 -13.58
CA TYR A 231 6.15 6.82 -12.14
C TYR A 231 4.81 7.41 -11.72
N ASP A 232 4.10 8.12 -12.59
CA ASP A 232 2.76 8.66 -12.34
C ASP A 232 1.68 7.62 -12.62
N GLY A 233 0.43 8.04 -12.57
CA GLY A 233 -0.71 7.31 -13.07
C GLY A 233 -1.46 6.49 -12.04
N TYR A 234 -1.07 6.52 -10.78
CA TYR A 234 -1.91 5.97 -9.72
C TYR A 234 -3.12 6.87 -9.47
N HIS A 235 -4.30 6.26 -9.53
CA HIS A 235 -5.58 6.92 -9.42
C HIS A 235 -6.44 6.21 -8.39
N PHE A 236 -6.82 6.91 -7.32
CA PHE A 236 -7.38 6.28 -6.12
C PHE A 236 -8.88 6.53 -5.89
N SER A 237 -9.52 7.34 -6.72
CA SER A 237 -10.95 7.64 -6.61
C SER A 237 -11.54 8.00 -7.99
N GLU A 238 -12.82 8.31 -8.06
CA GLU A 238 -13.51 8.58 -9.33
C GLU A 238 -13.11 9.90 -9.96
N ASN A 239 -12.95 10.95 -9.14
CA ASN A 239 -12.70 12.32 -9.58
C ASN A 239 -11.43 12.89 -8.94
N CYS A 240 -10.30 12.25 -9.18
CA CYS A 240 -9.02 12.72 -8.66
C CYS A 240 -7.99 12.90 -9.78
N GLU A 241 -6.88 13.53 -9.45
CA GLU A 241 -5.70 13.56 -10.32
C GLU A 241 -4.85 12.29 -10.14
N ASP A 242 -4.04 11.98 -11.15
CA ASP A 242 -3.04 10.93 -11.07
C ASP A 242 -1.94 11.31 -10.08
N ILE A 243 -1.38 10.32 -9.39
CA ILE A 243 -0.41 10.50 -8.30
C ILE A 243 0.87 9.72 -8.62
N TYR A 244 2.02 10.37 -8.43
CA TYR A 244 3.33 9.74 -8.52
C TYR A 244 3.63 8.85 -7.31
N ASN A 245 4.30 7.73 -7.56
CA ASN A 245 4.89 6.93 -6.49
C ASN A 245 6.12 7.66 -5.93
N PRO A 246 6.12 8.08 -4.64
CA PRO A 246 7.23 8.87 -4.09
C PRO A 246 8.54 8.11 -4.05
N PHE A 247 8.51 6.82 -3.75
CA PHE A 247 9.71 6.00 -3.64
C PHE A 247 10.45 5.89 -4.98
N SER A 248 9.74 5.57 -6.06
CA SER A 248 10.32 5.48 -7.38
C SER A 248 10.83 6.83 -7.87
N LEU A 249 10.06 7.89 -7.66
CA LEU A 249 10.41 9.25 -8.04
C LEU A 249 11.69 9.73 -7.36
N PHE A 250 11.80 9.62 -6.03
CA PHE A 250 12.99 10.04 -5.30
C PHE A 250 14.22 9.19 -5.61
N ASN A 251 14.06 7.89 -5.87
CA ASN A 251 15.16 7.06 -6.34
C ASN A 251 15.63 7.44 -7.74
N ALA A 252 14.71 7.82 -8.64
CA ALA A 252 15.06 8.32 -9.96
C ALA A 252 15.90 9.60 -9.86
N PHE A 253 15.51 10.55 -9.04
CA PHE A 253 16.27 11.78 -8.79
C PHE A 253 17.64 11.50 -8.16
N ALA A 254 17.69 10.67 -7.12
CA ALA A 254 18.95 10.33 -6.45
C ALA A 254 19.95 9.64 -7.40
N GLN A 255 19.47 8.77 -8.29
CA GLN A 255 20.32 8.03 -9.24
C GLN A 255 20.42 8.69 -10.61
N LYS A 256 19.66 9.76 -10.88
CA LYS A 256 19.58 10.50 -12.14
C LYS A 256 19.34 9.60 -13.36
N LYS A 257 18.45 8.61 -13.18
CA LYS A 257 18.10 7.66 -14.25
C LYS A 257 16.65 7.15 -14.11
N TYR A 258 16.06 6.74 -15.23
CA TYR A 258 14.76 6.05 -15.27
C TYR A 258 14.97 4.54 -15.12
N ALA A 259 14.45 3.93 -14.03
CA ALA A 259 14.56 2.50 -13.77
C ALA A 259 13.35 1.99 -12.98
N ASN A 260 13.23 0.66 -12.82
CA ASN A 260 12.13 0.03 -12.10
C ASN A 260 12.49 -0.11 -10.61
N PHE A 261 12.36 0.96 -9.84
CA PHE A 261 12.76 1.01 -8.42
C PHE A 261 11.78 0.30 -7.50
N TRP A 262 10.49 0.43 -7.74
CA TRP A 262 9.43 -0.15 -6.91
C TRP A 262 9.53 -1.69 -6.88
N PHE A 263 9.73 -2.32 -8.03
CA PHE A 263 9.90 -3.77 -8.16
C PHE A 263 11.19 -4.30 -7.50
N SER A 264 12.25 -3.50 -7.44
CA SER A 264 13.51 -3.91 -6.80
C SER A 264 13.37 -4.18 -5.29
N THR A 265 12.25 -3.79 -4.67
CA THR A 265 12.00 -3.94 -3.23
C THR A 265 11.36 -5.26 -2.83
N GLY A 266 11.02 -6.13 -3.77
CA GLY A 266 10.49 -7.46 -3.51
C GLY A 266 9.72 -8.05 -4.71
N THR A 267 10.02 -9.29 -5.03
CA THR A 267 9.28 -10.05 -6.04
C THR A 267 7.88 -10.37 -5.50
N PRO A 268 6.81 -10.21 -6.27
CA PRO A 268 5.46 -10.50 -5.84
C PRO A 268 5.16 -12.02 -5.87
N THR A 269 5.99 -12.84 -5.23
CA THR A 269 5.87 -14.32 -5.28
C THR A 269 4.47 -14.77 -4.88
N PHE A 270 3.98 -14.25 -3.76
CA PHE A 270 2.62 -14.48 -3.27
C PHE A 270 1.53 -14.17 -4.31
N LEU A 271 1.69 -13.06 -5.05
CA LEU A 271 0.72 -12.67 -6.07
C LEU A 271 0.78 -13.59 -7.28
N ILE A 272 1.98 -14.07 -7.65
CA ILE A 272 2.15 -15.04 -8.73
C ILE A 272 1.46 -16.35 -8.36
N ASP A 273 1.62 -16.81 -7.13
CA ASP A 273 0.96 -18.02 -6.61
C ASP A 273 -0.57 -17.89 -6.71
N ILE A 274 -1.14 -16.75 -6.28
CA ILE A 274 -2.59 -16.50 -6.39
C ILE A 274 -3.06 -16.51 -7.84
N LEU A 275 -2.34 -15.85 -8.76
CA LEU A 275 -2.73 -15.83 -10.18
C LEU A 275 -2.74 -17.22 -10.78
N GLN A 276 -1.80 -18.08 -10.39
CA GLN A 276 -1.74 -19.49 -10.83
C GLN A 276 -2.85 -20.34 -10.20
N GLU A 277 -3.14 -20.15 -8.90
CA GLU A 277 -4.19 -20.87 -8.19
C GLU A 277 -5.59 -20.53 -8.70
N CYS A 278 -5.82 -19.25 -9.06
CA CYS A 278 -7.09 -18.77 -9.61
C CYS A 278 -7.26 -19.03 -11.12
N ASP A 279 -6.24 -19.60 -11.79
CA ASP A 279 -6.23 -19.80 -13.27
C ASP A 279 -6.60 -18.52 -14.05
N PHE A 280 -6.10 -17.38 -13.55
CA PHE A 280 -6.47 -16.04 -14.06
C PHE A 280 -5.76 -15.75 -15.39
N ASP A 281 -6.50 -15.27 -16.40
CA ASP A 281 -5.91 -14.85 -17.67
C ASP A 281 -5.22 -13.49 -17.53
N ILE A 282 -3.90 -13.49 -17.42
CA ILE A 282 -3.08 -12.28 -17.26
C ILE A 282 -3.19 -11.30 -18.43
N ARG A 283 -3.71 -11.73 -19.60
CA ARG A 283 -3.91 -10.85 -20.78
C ARG A 283 -5.11 -9.91 -20.57
N GLU A 284 -6.05 -10.27 -19.72
CA GLU A 284 -7.25 -9.50 -19.40
C GLU A 284 -7.02 -8.45 -18.29
N LEU A 285 -5.84 -8.41 -17.68
CA LEU A 285 -5.55 -7.46 -16.59
C LEU A 285 -5.56 -5.99 -17.04
N ASP A 286 -5.06 -5.71 -18.23
CA ASP A 286 -4.95 -4.34 -18.75
C ASP A 286 -6.27 -3.93 -19.43
N GLY A 287 -7.09 -3.16 -18.74
CA GLY A 287 -8.44 -2.76 -19.19
C GLY A 287 -9.56 -3.61 -18.60
N THR A 288 -9.28 -4.41 -17.56
CA THR A 288 -10.32 -5.18 -16.87
C THR A 288 -11.36 -4.26 -16.25
N THR A 289 -12.61 -4.71 -16.23
CA THR A 289 -13.72 -3.94 -15.65
C THR A 289 -14.26 -4.64 -14.42
N ALA A 290 -14.57 -3.85 -13.37
CA ALA A 290 -15.08 -4.38 -12.11
C ALA A 290 -15.89 -3.33 -11.35
N THR A 291 -16.80 -3.78 -10.47
CA THR A 291 -17.44 -2.89 -9.49
C THR A 291 -16.49 -2.66 -8.29
N ALA A 292 -16.77 -1.61 -7.49
CA ALA A 292 -15.98 -1.34 -6.29
C ALA A 292 -15.98 -2.54 -5.33
N GLU A 293 -17.08 -3.25 -5.20
CA GLU A 293 -17.22 -4.44 -4.36
C GLU A 293 -16.31 -5.59 -4.83
N GLN A 294 -15.97 -5.64 -6.11
CA GLN A 294 -15.10 -6.69 -6.66
C GLN A 294 -13.61 -6.42 -6.40
N PHE A 295 -13.13 -5.18 -6.49
CA PHE A 295 -11.70 -4.90 -6.38
C PHE A 295 -11.27 -4.16 -5.09
N ASP A 296 -12.21 -3.47 -4.44
CA ASP A 296 -11.93 -2.69 -3.22
C ASP A 296 -12.50 -3.35 -1.95
N ALA A 297 -13.17 -4.48 -2.08
CA ALA A 297 -13.76 -5.18 -0.96
C ALA A 297 -12.72 -5.76 0.01
N PRO A 298 -13.04 -5.76 1.30
CA PRO A 298 -12.29 -6.58 2.26
C PRO A 298 -12.54 -8.07 1.96
N SER A 299 -11.50 -8.86 1.95
CA SER A 299 -11.59 -10.30 1.72
C SER A 299 -10.94 -11.07 2.87
N ASP A 300 -11.62 -12.11 3.34
CA ASP A 300 -11.07 -13.07 4.30
C ASP A 300 -10.42 -14.29 3.60
N ARG A 301 -10.68 -14.45 2.30
CA ARG A 301 -10.08 -15.47 1.44
C ARG A 301 -9.82 -14.87 0.07
N ILE A 302 -8.65 -15.15 -0.46
CA ILE A 302 -8.29 -14.71 -1.79
C ILE A 302 -8.78 -15.78 -2.78
N THR A 303 -9.99 -15.57 -3.32
CA THR A 303 -10.59 -16.40 -4.38
C THR A 303 -10.55 -15.69 -5.73
N ASP A 304 -10.24 -14.38 -5.72
CA ASP A 304 -10.09 -13.52 -6.88
C ASP A 304 -8.81 -12.69 -6.70
N PRO A 305 -7.89 -12.66 -7.67
CA PRO A 305 -6.66 -11.88 -7.58
C PRO A 305 -6.89 -10.37 -7.69
N LEU A 306 -8.02 -9.92 -8.24
CA LEU A 306 -8.28 -8.53 -8.58
C LEU A 306 -8.17 -7.57 -7.38
N PRO A 307 -8.78 -7.87 -6.18
CA PRO A 307 -8.59 -7.02 -5.01
C PRO A 307 -7.13 -6.88 -4.59
N VAL A 308 -6.39 -7.97 -4.62
CA VAL A 308 -4.97 -7.97 -4.23
C VAL A 308 -4.13 -7.16 -5.21
N LEU A 309 -4.38 -7.30 -6.51
CA LEU A 309 -3.69 -6.55 -7.58
C LEU A 309 -3.93 -5.04 -7.44
N TYR A 310 -5.17 -4.62 -7.23
CA TYR A 310 -5.52 -3.21 -7.05
C TYR A 310 -4.93 -2.64 -5.75
N GLN A 311 -5.22 -3.26 -4.61
CA GLN A 311 -4.81 -2.76 -3.30
C GLN A 311 -3.28 -2.76 -3.13
N SER A 312 -2.57 -3.72 -3.74
CA SER A 312 -1.11 -3.75 -3.77
C SER A 312 -0.49 -2.78 -4.78
N GLY A 313 -1.28 -2.16 -5.67
CA GLY A 313 -0.83 -1.14 -6.61
C GLY A 313 -0.29 -1.65 -7.94
N TYR A 314 -0.60 -2.90 -8.31
CA TYR A 314 -0.33 -3.40 -9.66
C TYR A 314 -1.35 -2.92 -10.67
N LEU A 315 -2.59 -2.71 -10.22
CA LEU A 315 -3.65 -2.06 -10.99
C LEU A 315 -4.08 -0.77 -10.32
N THR A 316 -4.67 0.11 -11.11
CA THR A 316 -5.24 1.38 -10.68
C THR A 316 -6.49 1.71 -11.48
N ILE A 317 -7.32 2.63 -11.00
CA ILE A 317 -8.50 3.12 -11.73
C ILE A 317 -8.04 3.96 -12.92
N LYS A 318 -8.64 3.76 -14.11
CA LYS A 318 -8.44 4.60 -15.30
C LYS A 318 -9.74 5.10 -15.92
N GLY A 319 -10.85 4.60 -15.49
CA GLY A 319 -12.17 5.06 -15.92
C GLY A 319 -13.25 4.63 -14.96
N TYR A 320 -14.33 5.36 -14.96
CA TYR A 320 -15.55 5.05 -14.22
C TYR A 320 -16.76 5.34 -15.09
N ASP A 321 -17.66 4.37 -15.20
CA ASP A 321 -18.95 4.49 -15.85
C ASP A 321 -20.03 4.67 -14.78
N PRO A 322 -20.61 5.87 -14.62
CA PRO A 322 -21.59 6.14 -13.56
C PRO A 322 -22.96 5.46 -13.81
N ASP A 323 -23.30 5.13 -15.05
CA ASP A 323 -24.57 4.50 -15.39
C ASP A 323 -24.60 3.04 -14.92
N PHE A 324 -23.47 2.35 -15.01
CA PHE A 324 -23.31 0.96 -14.61
C PHE A 324 -22.55 0.78 -13.30
N GLN A 325 -21.96 1.85 -12.74
CA GLN A 325 -21.09 1.83 -11.57
C GLN A 325 -19.88 0.88 -11.75
N ILE A 326 -19.31 0.88 -12.95
CA ILE A 326 -18.22 0.01 -13.35
C ILE A 326 -16.94 0.85 -13.52
N TYR A 327 -15.87 0.37 -12.92
CA TYR A 327 -14.52 0.91 -13.04
C TYR A 327 -13.73 0.14 -14.10
N THR A 328 -12.90 0.85 -14.84
CA THR A 328 -11.86 0.26 -15.69
C THR A 328 -10.53 0.31 -14.96
N LEU A 329 -9.88 -0.83 -14.79
CA LEU A 329 -8.60 -0.97 -14.12
C LEU A 329 -7.50 -1.28 -15.14
N THR A 330 -6.34 -0.61 -14.99
CA THR A 330 -5.15 -0.84 -15.83
C THR A 330 -3.89 -0.75 -14.99
N TYR A 331 -2.74 -1.05 -15.60
CA TYR A 331 -1.45 -0.74 -14.97
C TYR A 331 -1.29 0.78 -14.79
N PRO A 332 -0.79 1.25 -13.64
CA PRO A 332 -0.65 2.69 -13.41
C PRO A 332 0.35 3.34 -14.37
N ASN A 333 1.49 2.69 -14.63
CA ASN A 333 2.58 3.26 -15.41
C ASN A 333 3.50 2.20 -16.03
N LYS A 334 4.53 2.67 -16.75
CA LYS A 334 5.49 1.81 -17.44
C LYS A 334 6.34 0.99 -16.48
N GLU A 335 6.72 1.54 -15.32
CA GLU A 335 7.50 0.81 -14.31
C GLU A 335 6.76 -0.44 -13.85
N VAL A 336 5.51 -0.25 -13.41
CA VAL A 336 4.70 -1.35 -12.86
C VAL A 336 4.38 -2.38 -13.94
N ARG A 337 3.91 -1.94 -15.10
CA ARG A 337 3.59 -2.84 -16.22
C ARG A 337 4.78 -3.70 -16.60
N LYS A 338 5.93 -3.07 -16.82
CA LYS A 338 7.16 -3.77 -17.22
C LYS A 338 7.63 -4.74 -16.14
N GLY A 339 7.78 -4.26 -14.92
CA GLY A 339 8.28 -5.09 -13.81
C GLY A 339 7.35 -6.25 -13.50
N PHE A 340 6.02 -6.05 -13.58
CA PHE A 340 5.05 -7.11 -13.35
C PHE A 340 5.14 -8.20 -14.42
N ILE A 341 5.13 -7.84 -15.69
CA ILE A 341 5.29 -8.79 -16.79
C ILE A 341 6.61 -9.56 -16.67
N GLU A 342 7.72 -8.88 -16.40
CA GLU A 342 9.02 -9.50 -16.20
C GLU A 342 9.03 -10.49 -15.02
N SER A 343 8.27 -10.22 -13.95
CA SER A 343 8.16 -11.11 -12.78
C SER A 343 7.28 -12.34 -13.02
N LEU A 344 6.27 -12.22 -13.91
CA LEU A 344 5.39 -13.33 -14.27
C LEU A 344 6.05 -14.33 -15.23
N MET A 345 6.91 -13.83 -16.13
CA MET A 345 7.49 -14.67 -17.18
C MET A 345 8.12 -15.98 -16.69
N PRO A 346 8.97 -16.01 -15.63
CA PRO A 346 9.56 -17.25 -15.14
C PRO A 346 8.53 -18.29 -14.67
N ALA A 347 7.41 -17.82 -14.09
CA ALA A 347 6.37 -18.68 -13.55
C ALA A 347 5.50 -19.33 -14.64
N TYR A 348 5.28 -18.62 -15.76
CA TYR A 348 4.42 -19.08 -16.85
C TYR A 348 5.18 -19.76 -17.99
N VAL A 349 6.44 -19.39 -18.22
CA VAL A 349 7.23 -19.89 -19.37
C VAL A 349 8.22 -20.99 -18.97
N HIS A 350 8.43 -21.22 -17.67
CA HIS A 350 9.38 -22.20 -17.13
C HIS A 350 10.83 -22.04 -17.65
N LEU A 351 11.21 -20.86 -18.12
CA LEU A 351 12.57 -20.53 -18.56
C LEU A 351 13.28 -19.70 -17.49
N PRO A 352 14.60 -19.82 -17.34
CA PRO A 352 15.37 -18.94 -16.47
C PRO A 352 15.16 -17.47 -16.84
N ALA A 353 14.93 -16.61 -15.85
CA ALA A 353 14.66 -15.17 -16.06
C ALA A 353 15.67 -14.46 -16.98
N ARG A 354 16.95 -14.87 -16.94
CA ARG A 354 18.01 -14.33 -17.77
C ARG A 354 17.81 -14.60 -19.26
N GLU A 355 17.27 -15.76 -19.61
CA GLU A 355 17.04 -16.16 -21.01
C GLU A 355 15.79 -15.50 -21.58
N ASN A 356 14.73 -15.36 -20.76
CA ASN A 356 13.49 -14.71 -21.16
C ASN A 356 13.69 -13.27 -21.64
N THR A 357 14.41 -12.47 -20.87
CA THR A 357 14.70 -11.08 -21.25
C THR A 357 15.46 -11.00 -22.57
N PHE A 358 16.40 -11.90 -22.80
CA PHE A 358 17.17 -11.95 -24.05
C PHE A 358 16.30 -12.29 -25.25
N TYR A 359 15.40 -13.26 -25.13
CA TYR A 359 14.48 -13.66 -26.20
C TYR A 359 13.54 -12.51 -26.59
N VAL A 360 12.89 -11.87 -25.61
CA VAL A 360 11.97 -10.76 -25.84
C VAL A 360 12.68 -9.56 -26.51
N VAL A 361 13.83 -9.16 -25.98
CA VAL A 361 14.60 -8.02 -26.52
C VAL A 361 15.06 -8.31 -27.95
N SER A 362 15.55 -9.52 -28.21
CA SER A 362 16.00 -9.92 -29.56
C SER A 362 14.83 -9.96 -30.54
N PHE A 363 13.68 -10.49 -30.15
CA PHE A 363 12.45 -10.50 -30.94
C PHE A 363 11.99 -9.08 -31.31
N ILE A 364 11.96 -8.16 -30.32
CA ILE A 364 11.57 -6.77 -30.57
C ILE A 364 12.57 -6.06 -31.49
N LYS A 365 13.88 -6.33 -31.32
CA LYS A 365 14.90 -5.76 -32.20
C LYS A 365 14.73 -6.22 -33.65
N ASP A 366 14.52 -7.51 -33.86
CA ASP A 366 14.33 -8.08 -35.21
C ASP A 366 13.04 -7.53 -35.83
N LEU A 367 11.96 -7.39 -35.07
CA LEU A 367 10.71 -6.80 -35.53
C LEU A 367 10.88 -5.32 -35.97
N ARG A 368 11.60 -4.52 -35.14
CA ARG A 368 11.86 -3.10 -35.43
C ARG A 368 12.65 -2.86 -36.72
N VAL A 369 13.52 -3.77 -37.09
CA VAL A 369 14.31 -3.70 -38.29
C VAL A 369 13.68 -4.46 -39.49
N GLY A 370 12.45 -4.98 -39.31
CA GLY A 370 11.67 -5.65 -40.36
C GLY A 370 12.11 -7.08 -40.68
N LYS A 371 12.87 -7.73 -39.79
CA LYS A 371 13.35 -9.11 -39.94
C LYS A 371 12.27 -10.11 -39.50
N LEU A 372 11.21 -10.24 -40.32
CA LEU A 372 10.05 -11.06 -39.97
C LEU A 372 10.36 -12.56 -39.88
N ASP A 373 11.23 -13.07 -40.75
CA ASP A 373 11.58 -14.50 -40.75
C ASP A 373 12.32 -14.89 -39.46
N GLU A 374 13.26 -14.05 -39.01
CA GLU A 374 13.98 -14.25 -37.75
C GLU A 374 13.02 -14.15 -36.54
N CYS A 375 12.03 -13.25 -36.59
CA CYS A 375 10.97 -13.17 -35.58
C CYS A 375 10.15 -14.48 -35.52
N LEU A 376 9.73 -15.01 -36.68
CA LEU A 376 8.96 -16.25 -36.73
C LEU A 376 9.77 -17.46 -36.27
N GLU A 377 11.03 -17.58 -36.61
CA GLU A 377 11.92 -18.64 -36.13
C GLU A 377 12.13 -18.57 -34.62
N ARG A 378 12.26 -17.36 -34.04
CA ARG A 378 12.31 -17.18 -32.57
C ARG A 378 11.01 -17.61 -31.90
N LEU A 379 9.86 -17.25 -32.46
CA LEU A 379 8.55 -17.68 -31.96
C LEU A 379 8.42 -19.20 -32.01
N LYS A 380 8.80 -19.86 -33.11
CA LYS A 380 8.79 -21.32 -33.21
C LYS A 380 9.68 -21.97 -32.13
N SER A 381 10.90 -21.43 -31.95
CA SER A 381 11.82 -21.92 -30.92
C SER A 381 11.26 -21.73 -29.52
N PHE A 382 10.60 -20.59 -29.26
CA PHE A 382 9.93 -20.31 -28.01
C PHE A 382 8.80 -21.30 -27.73
N PHE A 383 7.88 -21.49 -28.67
CA PHE A 383 6.78 -22.46 -28.50
C PHE A 383 7.28 -23.92 -28.37
N ALA A 384 8.36 -24.28 -29.06
CA ALA A 384 8.97 -25.59 -28.93
C ALA A 384 9.62 -25.83 -27.56
N SER A 385 9.98 -24.78 -26.82
CA SER A 385 10.56 -24.85 -25.49
C SER A 385 9.51 -25.00 -24.37
N ILE A 386 8.22 -24.78 -24.68
CA ILE A 386 7.12 -24.94 -23.72
C ILE A 386 6.88 -26.43 -23.48
N PRO A 387 7.00 -26.95 -22.23
CA PRO A 387 6.78 -28.36 -21.95
C PRO A 387 5.35 -28.80 -22.25
N ASN A 388 5.17 -29.94 -22.94
CA ASN A 388 3.86 -30.53 -23.29
C ASN A 388 2.98 -30.87 -22.06
N LYS A 389 3.45 -30.68 -20.83
CA LYS A 389 2.69 -30.98 -19.60
C LYS A 389 1.59 -29.97 -19.28
N LEU A 390 1.57 -28.82 -19.96
CA LEU A 390 0.50 -27.81 -19.76
C LEU A 390 -0.81 -28.21 -20.45
N ASP A 391 -0.79 -29.15 -21.40
CA ASP A 391 -1.98 -29.62 -22.14
C ASP A 391 -2.85 -30.66 -21.41
N ASN A 392 -2.44 -31.16 -20.25
CA ASN A 392 -3.09 -32.28 -19.55
C ASN A 392 -3.78 -31.93 -18.23
N LYS A 393 -4.08 -30.65 -17.97
CA LYS A 393 -5.02 -30.25 -16.91
C LYS A 393 -6.34 -29.79 -17.55
N LYS A 394 -7.18 -30.78 -17.88
CA LYS A 394 -8.63 -30.59 -17.95
C LYS A 394 -9.23 -30.91 -16.60
#